data_12db05a43600ddb4d7125be3b6e8aca6
#
_entry.id   12db05a43600ddb4d7125be3b6e8aca6
#
_cell.length_a   1.000
_cell.length_b   1.000
_cell.length_c   1.000
_cell.angle_alpha   90.00
_cell.angle_beta   90.00
_cell.angle_gamma   90.00
#
_symmetry.space_group_name_H-M   'P 1'
#
loop_
_entity.id
_entity.type
_entity.pdbx_description
1 polymer ?
#
loop_
_entity_poly.entity_id
_entity_poly.type
_entity_poly.pdbx_seq_one_letter_code
_entity_poly.pdbx_strand_id
1 'polypeptide(L)'
;ELHREFAAWAMGTGRQFFVMYGQTEAAPRMGYLPANRAVEKCGSMGVPIPGGSFWLEDADGAEIKAPDATGELVYCGDNVAMGYAQCAEDLSKGDEWGGLLRTGDMAYRDRDGFYYIVGRKKRFVKLFGNRVNLDEVERLLTARFPDVQFACVGRDDLLGIYTVTNSPAIPSQALMYLAEQMHLPSRVLRVYPVAIIPQNEAGKTLYTKLPIDGPR
;
A
#
# COMPACT_ATOMS: atom_id res chain seq x y z
N GLU A 1 0.72 -11.49 9.14
CA GLU A 1 0.37 -12.76 9.82
C GLU A 1 0.68 -13.95 8.90
N LEU A 2 0.02 -14.10 7.76
CA LEU A 2 0.22 -15.21 6.80
C LEU A 2 1.68 -15.40 6.37
N HIS A 3 2.41 -14.32 6.07
CA HIS A 3 3.82 -14.40 5.69
C HIS A 3 4.65 -15.15 6.76
N ARG A 4 4.48 -14.77 8.05
CA ARG A 4 5.22 -15.39 9.16
C ARG A 4 4.87 -16.87 9.32
N GLU A 5 3.59 -17.18 9.22
CA GLU A 5 3.08 -18.55 9.33
C GLU A 5 3.64 -19.45 8.22
N PHE A 6 3.50 -19.04 6.95
CA PHE A 6 3.99 -19.84 5.82
C PHE A 6 5.52 -19.95 5.79
N ALA A 7 6.25 -18.89 6.14
CA ALA A 7 7.70 -18.92 6.21
C ALA A 7 8.20 -19.89 7.30
N ALA A 8 7.57 -19.85 8.49
CA ALA A 8 7.90 -20.76 9.59
C ALA A 8 7.55 -22.22 9.25
N TRP A 9 6.37 -22.46 8.65
CA TRP A 9 5.97 -23.80 8.20
C TRP A 9 6.92 -24.36 7.14
N ALA A 10 7.28 -23.57 6.14
CA ALA A 10 8.21 -23.99 5.09
C ALA A 10 9.58 -24.36 5.67
N MET A 11 10.12 -23.52 6.56
CA MET A 11 11.37 -23.79 7.26
C MET A 11 11.29 -25.09 8.08
N GLY A 12 10.23 -25.30 8.85
CA GLY A 12 10.03 -26.50 9.66
C GLY A 12 9.84 -27.79 8.87
N THR A 13 9.45 -27.68 7.58
CA THR A 13 9.23 -28.86 6.69
C THR A 13 10.30 -29.03 5.62
N GLY A 14 11.40 -28.25 5.69
CA GLY A 14 12.49 -28.31 4.71
C GLY A 14 12.07 -27.80 3.31
N ARG A 15 11.03 -26.96 3.22
CA ARG A 15 10.55 -26.36 1.98
C ARG A 15 11.04 -24.93 1.86
N GLN A 16 10.96 -24.38 0.65
CA GLN A 16 11.29 -22.99 0.38
C GLN A 16 10.00 -22.16 0.18
N PHE A 17 9.94 -20.99 0.81
CA PHE A 17 8.86 -20.04 0.65
C PHE A 17 9.44 -18.70 0.19
N PHE A 18 8.95 -18.22 -0.96
CA PHE A 18 9.38 -16.96 -1.55
C PHE A 18 8.22 -15.96 -1.53
N VAL A 19 8.47 -14.79 -0.96
CA VAL A 19 7.60 -13.63 -1.16
C VAL A 19 8.08 -12.90 -2.41
N MET A 20 7.16 -12.51 -3.26
CA MET A 20 7.47 -11.79 -4.50
C MET A 20 6.66 -10.50 -4.57
N TYR A 21 7.29 -9.47 -5.12
CA TYR A 21 6.68 -8.18 -5.38
C TYR A 21 6.74 -7.88 -6.87
N GLY A 22 5.69 -7.20 -7.36
CA GLY A 22 5.66 -6.72 -8.72
C GLY A 22 4.34 -6.08 -9.10
N GLN A 23 4.33 -5.53 -10.30
CA GLN A 23 3.17 -4.88 -10.91
C GLN A 23 3.02 -5.37 -12.35
N THR A 24 1.82 -5.25 -12.91
CA THR A 24 1.52 -5.61 -14.31
C THR A 24 2.44 -4.86 -15.27
N GLU A 25 2.77 -3.62 -14.93
CA GLU A 25 3.64 -2.71 -15.67
C GLU A 25 5.10 -3.19 -15.76
N ALA A 26 5.48 -4.25 -15.04
CA ALA A 26 6.84 -4.84 -15.08
C ALA A 26 6.81 -6.38 -15.14
N ALA A 27 5.91 -6.95 -15.92
CA ALA A 27 5.74 -8.33 -16.39
C ALA A 27 5.87 -9.48 -15.37
N PRO A 28 5.17 -9.55 -14.31
CA PRO A 28 4.84 -8.70 -13.17
C PRO A 28 5.81 -8.87 -12.00
N ARG A 29 7.03 -9.37 -12.18
CA ARG A 29 7.99 -9.63 -11.09
C ARG A 29 9.12 -8.63 -11.12
N MET A 30 9.29 -7.95 -10.00
CA MET A 30 10.26 -6.88 -9.81
C MET A 30 11.21 -7.18 -8.65
N GLY A 31 10.72 -7.85 -7.63
CA GLY A 31 11.50 -8.20 -6.45
C GLY A 31 11.10 -9.54 -5.84
N TYR A 32 11.98 -10.09 -5.01
CA TYR A 32 11.72 -11.32 -4.25
C TYR A 32 12.45 -11.29 -2.92
N LEU A 33 11.86 -11.94 -1.93
CA LEU A 33 12.51 -12.22 -0.66
C LEU A 33 13.11 -13.63 -0.73
N PRO A 34 14.44 -13.79 -0.62
CA PRO A 34 15.08 -15.11 -0.58
C PRO A 34 14.49 -15.99 0.53
N ALA A 35 14.24 -17.27 0.24
CA ALA A 35 13.56 -18.17 1.15
C ALA A 35 14.30 -18.34 2.51
N ASN A 36 15.62 -18.30 2.51
CA ASN A 36 16.45 -18.37 3.72
C ASN A 36 16.37 -17.11 4.60
N ARG A 37 15.79 -16.01 4.10
CA ARG A 37 15.56 -14.76 4.85
C ARG A 37 14.07 -14.51 5.17
N ALA A 38 13.18 -15.40 4.69
CA ALA A 38 11.73 -15.20 4.78
C ALA A 38 11.20 -15.06 6.23
N VAL A 39 11.76 -15.78 7.18
CA VAL A 39 11.39 -15.69 8.61
C VAL A 39 11.96 -14.42 9.23
N GLU A 40 13.26 -14.16 9.04
CA GLU A 40 13.97 -13.02 9.63
C GLU A 40 13.45 -11.67 9.09
N LYS A 41 13.26 -11.58 7.77
CA LYS A 41 12.80 -10.37 7.07
C LYS A 41 11.30 -10.39 6.80
N CYS A 42 10.53 -10.94 7.76
CA CYS A 42 9.08 -11.01 7.64
C CYS A 42 8.45 -9.62 7.42
N GLY A 43 7.62 -9.49 6.38
CA GLY A 43 7.02 -8.23 5.93
C GLY A 43 7.78 -7.53 4.80
N SER A 44 9.03 -7.95 4.52
CA SER A 44 9.78 -7.44 3.39
C SER A 44 9.25 -7.99 2.06
N MET A 45 9.33 -7.17 1.02
CA MET A 45 9.17 -7.60 -0.37
C MET A 45 10.50 -8.10 -0.98
N GLY A 46 11.60 -8.00 -0.22
CA GLY A 46 12.91 -8.50 -0.60
C GLY A 46 13.81 -7.50 -1.32
N VAL A 47 14.53 -8.02 -2.31
CA VAL A 47 15.50 -7.32 -3.14
C VAL A 47 15.08 -7.39 -4.61
N PRO A 48 15.63 -6.56 -5.51
CA PRO A 48 15.30 -6.65 -6.94
C PRO A 48 15.68 -8.01 -7.52
N ILE A 49 14.94 -8.44 -8.55
CA ILE A 49 15.31 -9.62 -9.34
C ILE A 49 16.62 -9.37 -10.10
N PRO A 50 17.33 -10.45 -10.55
CA PRO A 50 18.50 -10.29 -11.41
C PRO A 50 18.17 -9.46 -12.67
N GLY A 51 19.01 -8.47 -12.98
CA GLY A 51 18.80 -7.53 -14.08
C GLY A 51 17.89 -6.34 -13.75
N GLY A 52 17.24 -6.34 -12.57
CA GLY A 52 16.48 -5.21 -12.08
C GLY A 52 17.21 -4.41 -10.99
N SER A 53 16.75 -3.20 -10.74
CA SER A 53 17.22 -2.37 -9.63
C SER A 53 16.09 -1.60 -8.97
N PHE A 54 16.22 -1.37 -7.65
CA PHE A 54 15.32 -0.54 -6.85
C PHE A 54 16.06 0.63 -6.25
N TRP A 55 15.39 1.77 -6.17
CA TRP A 55 15.76 2.87 -5.29
C TRP A 55 14.53 3.59 -4.79
N LEU A 56 14.72 4.53 -3.88
CA LEU A 56 13.66 5.34 -3.31
C LEU A 56 13.86 6.79 -3.73
N GLU A 57 12.78 7.45 -4.13
CA GLU A 57 12.77 8.88 -4.45
C GLU A 57 11.95 9.66 -3.41
N ASP A 58 12.40 10.85 -3.08
CA ASP A 58 11.65 11.81 -2.28
C ASP A 58 10.59 12.55 -3.12
N ALA A 59 9.96 13.58 -2.53
CA ALA A 59 8.93 14.37 -3.21
C ALA A 59 9.45 15.18 -4.40
N ASP A 60 10.73 15.51 -4.40
CA ASP A 60 11.43 16.30 -5.43
C ASP A 60 12.10 15.40 -6.49
N GLY A 61 11.99 14.07 -6.32
CA GLY A 61 12.58 13.07 -7.22
C GLY A 61 14.05 12.78 -6.94
N ALA A 62 14.60 13.25 -5.82
CA ALA A 62 15.96 12.93 -5.43
C ALA A 62 16.07 11.55 -4.78
N GLU A 63 17.15 10.81 -5.08
CA GLU A 63 17.39 9.48 -4.51
C GLU A 63 17.63 9.53 -3.00
N ILE A 64 16.89 8.75 -2.25
CA ILE A 64 17.04 8.56 -0.80
C ILE A 64 18.04 7.43 -0.56
N LYS A 65 19.21 7.76 -0.02
CA LYS A 65 20.28 6.78 0.32
C LYS A 65 20.23 6.31 1.77
N ALA A 66 19.63 7.11 2.67
CA ALA A 66 19.54 6.79 4.08
C ALA A 66 18.69 5.52 4.32
N PRO A 67 19.15 4.56 5.14
CA PRO A 67 18.33 3.43 5.54
C PRO A 67 17.13 3.92 6.38
N ASP A 68 16.06 3.12 6.36
CA ASP A 68 14.83 3.34 7.12
C ASP A 68 14.06 4.64 6.75
N ALA A 69 14.56 5.40 5.78
CA ALA A 69 13.84 6.56 5.24
C ALA A 69 12.83 6.12 4.17
N THR A 70 11.62 6.70 4.24
CA THR A 70 10.52 6.37 3.33
C THR A 70 10.50 7.27 2.10
N GLY A 71 10.44 6.64 0.92
CA GLY A 71 10.29 7.32 -0.37
C GLY A 71 9.39 6.55 -1.33
N GLU A 72 9.15 7.11 -2.50
CA GLU A 72 8.50 6.38 -3.59
C GLU A 72 9.45 5.32 -4.14
N LEU A 73 8.98 4.07 -4.22
CA LEU A 73 9.75 2.99 -4.82
C LEU A 73 9.81 3.18 -6.33
N VAL A 74 11.01 3.20 -6.87
CA VAL A 74 11.28 3.22 -8.30
C VAL A 74 11.98 1.91 -8.69
N TYR A 75 11.61 1.39 -9.84
CA TYR A 75 12.18 0.19 -10.42
C TYR A 75 12.75 0.47 -11.81
N CYS A 76 13.89 -0.13 -12.12
CA CYS A 76 14.45 -0.16 -13.47
C CYS A 76 14.77 -1.60 -13.86
N GLY A 77 14.38 -2.00 -15.08
CA GLY A 77 14.62 -3.34 -15.60
C GLY A 77 14.05 -3.52 -17.01
N ASP A 78 14.61 -4.50 -17.75
CA ASP A 78 14.21 -4.80 -19.13
C ASP A 78 12.77 -5.35 -19.25
N ASN A 79 12.18 -5.74 -18.11
CA ASN A 79 10.81 -6.23 -18.02
C ASN A 79 9.77 -5.13 -17.78
N VAL A 80 10.17 -3.87 -17.73
CA VAL A 80 9.24 -2.74 -17.65
C VAL A 80 8.54 -2.57 -19.00
N ALA A 81 7.22 -2.35 -18.97
CA ALA A 81 6.41 -2.09 -20.15
C ALA A 81 6.85 -0.78 -20.83
N MET A 82 6.65 -0.70 -22.13
CA MET A 82 7.00 0.49 -22.91
C MET A 82 6.08 1.69 -22.69
N GLY A 83 4.91 1.49 -22.04
CA GLY A 83 3.91 2.52 -21.81
C GLY A 83 2.51 1.94 -21.73
N TYR A 84 1.50 2.80 -21.67
CA TYR A 84 0.09 2.41 -21.74
C TYR A 84 -0.47 2.61 -23.15
N ALA A 85 -1.26 1.64 -23.64
CA ALA A 85 -2.07 1.77 -24.84
C ALA A 85 -3.55 1.93 -24.44
N GLN A 86 -4.16 3.05 -24.83
CA GLN A 86 -5.59 3.34 -24.60
C GLN A 86 -6.42 3.15 -25.87
N CYS A 87 -5.78 3.17 -27.03
CA CYS A 87 -6.38 2.96 -28.33
C CYS A 87 -5.41 2.21 -29.27
N ALA A 88 -5.87 1.79 -30.44
CA ALA A 88 -5.07 1.01 -31.39
C ALA A 88 -3.84 1.78 -31.90
N GLU A 89 -3.94 3.09 -32.06
CA GLU A 89 -2.86 3.96 -32.52
C GLU A 89 -1.68 3.98 -31.54
N ASP A 90 -1.96 3.82 -30.24
CA ASP A 90 -0.93 3.80 -29.21
C ASP A 90 0.02 2.61 -29.34
N LEU A 91 -0.41 1.52 -30.01
CA LEU A 91 0.45 0.35 -30.22
C LEU A 91 1.63 0.62 -31.18
N SER A 92 1.58 1.73 -31.90
CA SER A 92 2.68 2.19 -32.77
C SER A 92 3.70 3.09 -32.06
N LYS A 93 3.44 3.48 -30.82
CA LYS A 93 4.36 4.28 -29.99
C LYS A 93 5.60 3.45 -29.64
N GLY A 94 6.74 4.13 -29.57
CA GLY A 94 7.98 3.55 -29.06
C GLY A 94 7.95 3.39 -27.53
N ASP A 95 9.10 3.07 -26.95
CA ASP A 95 9.27 2.97 -25.51
C ASP A 95 9.24 4.36 -24.86
N GLU A 96 8.11 4.67 -24.21
CA GLU A 96 7.90 5.94 -23.50
C GLU A 96 8.51 5.90 -22.07
N TRP A 97 8.76 4.71 -21.52
CA TRP A 97 9.22 4.55 -20.13
C TRP A 97 10.72 4.28 -19.99
N GLY A 98 11.37 3.80 -21.07
CA GLY A 98 12.81 3.59 -21.07
C GLY A 98 13.29 2.60 -20.01
N GLY A 99 12.49 1.58 -19.71
CA GLY A 99 12.81 0.61 -18.66
C GLY A 99 12.63 1.13 -17.21
N LEU A 100 12.07 2.33 -17.02
CA LEU A 100 11.90 2.98 -15.71
C LEU A 100 10.43 2.96 -15.27
N LEU A 101 10.16 2.47 -14.07
CA LEU A 101 8.81 2.47 -13.48
C LEU A 101 8.80 3.15 -12.11
N ARG A 102 8.09 4.29 -12.01
CA ARG A 102 7.67 4.86 -10.73
C ARG A 102 6.41 4.12 -10.27
N THR A 103 6.56 3.27 -9.26
CA THR A 103 5.54 2.27 -8.88
C THR A 103 4.30 2.88 -8.23
N GLY A 104 4.39 4.10 -7.73
CA GLY A 104 3.36 4.71 -6.90
C GLY A 104 3.25 4.06 -5.51
N ASP A 105 4.13 3.12 -5.17
CA ASP A 105 4.24 2.54 -3.83
C ASP A 105 5.26 3.30 -3.00
N MET A 106 4.94 3.55 -1.76
CA MET A 106 5.87 4.08 -0.77
C MET A 106 6.56 2.93 -0.06
N ALA A 107 7.87 3.01 0.07
CA ALA A 107 8.69 1.98 0.69
C ALA A 107 9.82 2.58 1.50
N TYR A 108 10.42 1.78 2.38
CA TYR A 108 11.73 2.05 2.94
C TYR A 108 12.67 0.87 2.68
N ARG A 109 13.97 1.12 2.81
CA ARG A 109 15.01 0.08 2.70
C ARG A 109 15.71 -0.03 4.04
N ASP A 110 15.81 -1.24 4.59
CA ASP A 110 16.57 -1.49 5.80
C ASP A 110 18.09 -1.44 5.55
N ARG A 111 18.89 -1.54 6.62
CA ARG A 111 20.36 -1.50 6.57
C ARG A 111 20.98 -2.68 5.82
N ASP A 112 20.25 -3.79 5.70
CA ASP A 112 20.67 -5.00 4.97
C ASP A 112 20.25 -4.94 3.48
N GLY A 113 19.61 -3.87 3.04
CA GLY A 113 19.21 -3.65 1.65
C GLY A 113 17.85 -4.25 1.27
N PHE A 114 17.05 -4.73 2.23
CA PHE A 114 15.72 -5.26 1.99
C PHE A 114 14.67 -4.15 1.99
N TYR A 115 13.74 -4.21 1.02
CA TYR A 115 12.69 -3.22 0.86
C TYR A 115 11.38 -3.66 1.51
N TYR A 116 10.67 -2.70 2.08
CA TYR A 116 9.37 -2.88 2.76
C TYR A 116 8.37 -1.87 2.22
N ILE A 117 7.24 -2.35 1.71
CA ILE A 117 6.14 -1.48 1.26
C ILE A 117 5.38 -0.98 2.48
N VAL A 118 5.17 0.33 2.54
CA VAL A 118 4.40 0.98 3.62
C VAL A 118 3.01 1.45 3.16
N GLY A 119 2.77 1.55 1.85
CA GLY A 119 1.45 1.89 1.30
C GLY A 119 1.55 2.52 -0.09
N ARG A 120 0.42 3.00 -0.60
CA ARG A 120 0.35 3.70 -1.90
C ARG A 120 0.59 5.19 -1.73
N LYS A 121 1.37 5.82 -2.62
CA LYS A 121 1.64 7.28 -2.62
C LYS A 121 0.36 8.11 -2.57
N LYS A 122 -0.66 7.72 -3.35
CA LYS A 122 -1.98 8.35 -3.39
C LYS A 122 -2.87 8.08 -2.17
N ARG A 123 -2.44 7.21 -1.26
CA ARG A 123 -3.15 6.84 -0.03
C ARG A 123 -2.62 7.56 1.21
N PHE A 124 -1.75 8.57 1.02
CA PHE A 124 -1.29 9.43 2.09
C PHE A 124 -2.01 10.77 2.02
N VAL A 125 -2.44 11.26 3.18
CA VAL A 125 -3.04 12.59 3.36
C VAL A 125 -2.31 13.34 4.46
N LYS A 126 -2.36 14.66 4.43
CA LYS A 126 -1.84 15.50 5.53
C LYS A 126 -3.01 15.87 6.44
N LEU A 127 -2.93 15.46 7.71
CA LEU A 127 -3.90 15.84 8.74
C LEU A 127 -3.16 16.63 9.82
N PHE A 128 -3.42 17.91 9.93
CA PHE A 128 -2.73 18.80 10.88
C PHE A 128 -1.18 18.70 10.79
N GLY A 129 -0.66 18.69 9.56
CA GLY A 129 0.77 18.58 9.31
C GLY A 129 1.35 17.17 9.41
N ASN A 130 0.61 16.21 9.98
CA ASN A 130 1.02 14.82 10.06
C ASN A 130 0.69 14.08 8.76
N ARG A 131 1.66 13.35 8.22
CA ARG A 131 1.43 12.47 7.08
C ARG A 131 0.79 11.16 7.56
N VAL A 132 -0.48 10.95 7.19
CA VAL A 132 -1.29 9.80 7.58
C VAL A 132 -1.48 8.85 6.41
N ASN A 133 -1.21 7.57 6.61
CA ASN A 133 -1.43 6.51 5.65
C ASN A 133 -2.84 5.93 5.83
N LEU A 134 -3.71 6.07 4.84
CA LEU A 134 -5.09 5.58 4.88
C LEU A 134 -5.17 4.05 4.99
N ASP A 135 -4.20 3.32 4.39
CA ASP A 135 -4.14 1.86 4.48
C ASP A 135 -3.78 1.38 5.90
N GLU A 136 -2.98 2.17 6.61
CA GLU A 136 -2.67 1.91 8.02
C GLU A 136 -3.87 2.19 8.92
N VAL A 137 -4.62 3.26 8.67
CA VAL A 137 -5.88 3.55 9.36
C VAL A 137 -6.86 2.38 9.21
N GLU A 138 -7.03 1.86 7.99
CA GLU A 138 -7.88 0.69 7.74
C GLU A 138 -7.39 -0.55 8.52
N ARG A 139 -6.08 -0.81 8.55
CA ARG A 139 -5.50 -1.92 9.32
C ARG A 139 -5.76 -1.79 10.82
N LEU A 140 -5.58 -0.59 11.39
CA LEU A 140 -5.84 -0.32 12.81
C LEU A 140 -7.32 -0.57 13.15
N LEU A 141 -8.23 -0.07 12.30
CA LEU A 141 -9.67 -0.28 12.50
C LEU A 141 -10.06 -1.75 12.36
N THR A 142 -9.57 -2.45 11.36
CA THR A 142 -9.85 -3.88 11.16
C THR A 142 -9.30 -4.73 12.29
N ALA A 143 -8.12 -4.39 12.82
CA ALA A 143 -7.54 -5.08 13.98
C ALA A 143 -8.37 -4.88 15.26
N ARG A 144 -8.96 -3.68 15.43
CA ARG A 144 -9.79 -3.34 16.60
C ARG A 144 -11.22 -3.89 16.50
N PHE A 145 -11.75 -3.97 15.28
CA PHE A 145 -13.12 -4.37 14.96
C PHE A 145 -13.12 -5.43 13.85
N PRO A 146 -12.72 -6.68 14.12
CA PRO A 146 -12.44 -7.70 13.10
C PRO A 146 -13.67 -8.09 12.25
N ASP A 147 -14.89 -7.94 12.78
CA ASP A 147 -16.14 -8.28 12.09
C ASP A 147 -16.75 -7.11 11.31
N VAL A 148 -16.02 -5.99 11.21
CA VAL A 148 -16.50 -4.75 10.57
C VAL A 148 -15.64 -4.42 9.36
N GLN A 149 -16.28 -4.11 8.24
CA GLN A 149 -15.58 -3.63 7.06
C GLN A 149 -15.36 -2.12 7.13
N PHE A 150 -14.16 -1.70 6.79
CA PHE A 150 -13.79 -0.29 6.72
C PHE A 150 -13.14 0.04 5.38
N ALA A 151 -13.37 1.27 4.92
CA ALA A 151 -12.63 1.89 3.82
C ALA A 151 -12.41 3.37 4.12
N CYS A 152 -11.19 3.83 3.96
CA CYS A 152 -10.81 5.21 4.26
C CYS A 152 -10.55 5.99 2.98
N VAL A 153 -11.04 7.21 2.93
CA VAL A 153 -10.72 8.21 1.90
C VAL A 153 -10.28 9.48 2.60
N GLY A 154 -9.50 10.31 1.94
CA GLY A 154 -9.00 11.50 2.60
C GLY A 154 -8.54 12.57 1.63
N ARG A 155 -8.52 13.79 2.13
CA ARG A 155 -7.83 14.96 1.60
C ARG A 155 -7.18 15.69 2.76
N ASP A 156 -6.39 16.71 2.49
CA ASP A 156 -5.76 17.48 3.56
C ASP A 156 -6.80 17.96 4.57
N ASP A 157 -6.51 17.71 5.84
CA ASP A 157 -7.30 18.02 7.02
C ASP A 157 -8.72 17.39 7.08
N LEU A 158 -8.96 16.33 6.28
CA LEU A 158 -10.20 15.55 6.38
C LEU A 158 -9.97 14.09 6.07
N LEU A 159 -10.37 13.20 6.98
CA LEU A 159 -10.40 11.75 6.85
C LEU A 159 -11.83 11.23 6.91
N GLY A 160 -12.31 10.66 5.82
CA GLY A 160 -13.59 9.96 5.72
C GLY A 160 -13.40 8.45 5.92
N ILE A 161 -14.16 7.87 6.84
CA ILE A 161 -14.12 6.46 7.22
C ILE A 161 -15.49 5.87 6.90
N TYR A 162 -15.55 5.06 5.87
CA TYR A 162 -16.75 4.28 5.52
C TYR A 162 -16.76 2.99 6.30
N THR A 163 -17.91 2.61 6.85
CA THR A 163 -18.05 1.39 7.63
C THR A 163 -19.35 0.65 7.30
N VAL A 164 -19.26 -0.68 7.16
CA VAL A 164 -20.41 -1.57 7.03
C VAL A 164 -20.62 -2.25 8.38
N THR A 165 -21.67 -1.86 9.09
CA THR A 165 -21.99 -2.40 10.42
C THR A 165 -23.47 -2.28 10.72
N ASN A 166 -23.99 -3.24 11.47
CA ASN A 166 -25.36 -3.21 12.03
C ASN A 166 -25.39 -2.58 13.43
N SER A 167 -24.23 -2.30 14.03
CA SER A 167 -24.14 -1.72 15.36
C SER A 167 -24.08 -0.19 15.30
N PRO A 168 -25.02 0.54 15.88
CA PRO A 168 -25.02 2.00 15.91
C PRO A 168 -23.88 2.59 16.74
N ALA A 169 -23.22 1.78 17.59
CA ALA A 169 -22.11 2.22 18.43
C ALA A 169 -20.76 2.26 17.70
N ILE A 170 -20.57 1.43 16.67
CA ILE A 170 -19.29 1.29 15.97
C ILE A 170 -18.76 2.62 15.39
N PRO A 171 -19.58 3.46 14.72
CA PRO A 171 -19.09 4.72 14.17
C PRO A 171 -18.46 5.61 15.23
N SER A 172 -19.10 5.78 16.37
CA SER A 172 -18.58 6.59 17.49
C SER A 172 -17.33 5.97 18.10
N GLN A 173 -17.31 4.64 18.30
CA GLN A 173 -16.15 3.92 18.85
C GLN A 173 -14.94 3.99 17.91
N ALA A 174 -15.14 3.84 16.61
CA ALA A 174 -14.08 3.93 15.60
C ALA A 174 -13.46 5.35 15.57
N LEU A 175 -14.31 6.39 15.65
CA LEU A 175 -13.87 7.78 15.71
C LEU A 175 -13.03 8.04 16.96
N MET A 176 -13.52 7.64 18.14
CA MET A 176 -12.81 7.82 19.42
C MET A 176 -11.48 7.07 19.41
N TYR A 177 -11.49 5.81 18.98
CA TYR A 177 -10.29 4.98 18.89
C TYR A 177 -9.21 5.61 18.00
N LEU A 178 -9.56 6.07 16.80
CA LEU A 178 -8.60 6.70 15.90
C LEU A 178 -8.10 8.05 16.42
N ALA A 179 -8.98 8.86 16.99
CA ALA A 179 -8.59 10.15 17.58
C ALA A 179 -7.53 9.97 18.67
N GLU A 180 -7.69 8.93 19.51
CA GLU A 180 -6.74 8.58 20.56
C GLU A 180 -5.45 7.98 19.99
N GLN A 181 -5.54 6.93 19.16
CA GLN A 181 -4.37 6.21 18.65
C GLN A 181 -3.45 7.07 17.78
N MET A 182 -4.05 7.97 17.00
CA MET A 182 -3.31 8.82 16.07
C MET A 182 -3.09 10.25 16.57
N HIS A 183 -3.55 10.57 17.78
CA HIS A 183 -3.50 11.91 18.37
C HIS A 183 -4.10 12.99 17.43
N LEU A 184 -5.21 12.65 16.76
CA LEU A 184 -5.88 13.53 15.81
C LEU A 184 -7.10 14.18 16.45
N PRO A 185 -7.36 15.47 16.16
CA PRO A 185 -8.60 16.12 16.56
C PRO A 185 -9.80 15.45 15.89
N SER A 186 -10.87 15.17 16.63
CA SER A 186 -12.09 14.52 16.10
C SER A 186 -12.74 15.31 14.95
N ARG A 187 -12.49 16.62 14.85
CA ARG A 187 -13.04 17.47 13.78
C ARG A 187 -12.53 17.12 12.38
N VAL A 188 -11.37 16.43 12.25
CA VAL A 188 -10.85 15.99 10.95
C VAL A 188 -11.29 14.58 10.58
N LEU A 189 -11.97 13.88 11.47
CA LEU A 189 -12.48 12.54 11.27
C LEU A 189 -13.99 12.57 10.99
N ARG A 190 -14.43 11.83 9.98
CA ARG A 190 -15.84 11.61 9.67
C ARG A 190 -16.08 10.13 9.47
N VAL A 191 -17.09 9.58 10.14
CA VAL A 191 -17.47 8.16 9.98
C VAL A 191 -18.83 8.09 9.29
N TYR A 192 -18.89 7.32 8.21
CA TYR A 192 -20.06 7.18 7.35
C TYR A 192 -20.51 5.71 7.36
N PRO A 193 -21.56 5.37 8.13
CA PRO A 193 -22.19 4.07 8.00
C PRO A 193 -22.83 3.92 6.62
N VAL A 194 -22.54 2.80 5.95
CA VAL A 194 -23.10 2.47 4.64
C VAL A 194 -23.52 1.00 4.59
N ALA A 195 -24.46 0.68 3.69
CA ALA A 195 -24.88 -0.70 3.51
C ALA A 195 -23.82 -1.57 2.85
N ILE A 196 -22.98 -0.98 1.98
CA ILE A 196 -21.93 -1.68 1.25
C ILE A 196 -20.76 -0.75 0.91
N ILE A 197 -19.56 -1.27 1.00
CA ILE A 197 -18.36 -0.65 0.44
C ILE A 197 -18.16 -1.19 -0.97
N PRO A 198 -18.14 -0.33 -2.03
CA PRO A 198 -18.05 -0.77 -3.41
C PRO A 198 -16.72 -1.46 -3.68
N GLN A 199 -16.80 -2.62 -4.35
CA GLN A 199 -15.65 -3.42 -4.75
C GLN A 199 -15.75 -3.78 -6.25
N ASN A 200 -14.62 -4.10 -6.86
CA ASN A 200 -14.58 -4.70 -8.19
C ASN A 200 -14.79 -6.22 -8.11
N GLU A 201 -14.83 -6.91 -9.26
CA GLU A 201 -14.99 -8.36 -9.36
C GLU A 201 -13.88 -9.15 -8.64
N ALA A 202 -12.70 -8.58 -8.48
CA ALA A 202 -11.58 -9.18 -7.73
C ALA A 202 -11.61 -8.86 -6.22
N GLY A 203 -12.70 -8.26 -5.69
CA GLY A 203 -12.85 -7.91 -4.27
C GLY A 203 -12.03 -6.69 -3.82
N LYS A 204 -11.44 -5.92 -4.75
CA LYS A 204 -10.69 -4.70 -4.39
C LYS A 204 -11.64 -3.52 -4.21
N THR A 205 -11.47 -2.77 -3.12
CA THR A 205 -12.25 -1.57 -2.83
C THR A 205 -12.08 -0.51 -3.93
N LEU A 206 -13.20 0.01 -4.41
CA LEU A 206 -13.27 1.10 -5.40
C LEU A 206 -13.35 2.45 -4.70
N TYR A 207 -12.22 2.93 -4.18
CA TYR A 207 -12.13 4.19 -3.43
C TYR A 207 -12.64 5.41 -4.19
N THR A 208 -12.56 5.41 -5.51
CA THR A 208 -13.10 6.50 -6.36
C THR A 208 -14.61 6.63 -6.30
N LYS A 209 -15.32 5.61 -5.82
CA LYS A 209 -16.77 5.61 -5.61
C LYS A 209 -17.17 6.02 -4.20
N LEU A 210 -16.22 6.37 -3.34
CA LEU A 210 -16.44 6.82 -1.96
C LEU A 210 -16.16 8.32 -1.86
N PRO A 211 -17.20 9.20 -1.88
CA PRO A 211 -16.98 10.63 -1.77
C PRO A 211 -16.45 11.01 -0.39
N ILE A 212 -15.49 11.95 -0.36
CA ILE A 212 -14.82 12.36 0.90
C ILE A 212 -15.79 13.04 1.88
N ASP A 213 -16.82 13.69 1.39
CA ASP A 213 -17.80 14.44 2.20
C ASP A 213 -19.01 13.57 2.63
N GLY A 214 -18.94 12.26 2.39
CA GLY A 214 -19.96 11.28 2.74
C GLY A 214 -20.91 10.91 1.59
N PRO A 215 -21.72 9.87 1.79
CA PRO A 215 -22.73 9.47 0.80
C PRO A 215 -23.75 10.58 0.60
N ARG A 216 -24.17 10.78 -0.66
CA ARG A 216 -25.26 11.69 -1.03
C ARG A 216 -26.59 11.02 -0.87
#